data_dff0e2fa830411ad9207deeba228f685
#
_entry.id   dff0e2fa830411ad9207deeba228f685
#
_cell.length_a   1.000
_cell.length_b   1.000
_cell.length_c   1.000
_cell.angle_alpha   90.00
_cell.angle_beta   90.00
_cell.angle_gamma   90.00
#
_symmetry.space_group_name_H-M   'P 1'
#
loop_
_entity.id
_entity.type
_entity.pdbx_description
1 polymer ?
#
loop_
_entity_poly.entity_id
_entity_poly.type
_entity_poly.pdbx_seq_one_letter_code
_entity_poly.pdbx_strand_id
1 'polypeptide(L)'
;MNGHRRHSAEKGSHAVNMGTAKDETRAAPRLYLVTPPVSDPDAVANDLADALNATDIAAVLLRLAEGDEAAQLDRIKALRILIQSNGAALLLDGHAELAARGETDGAHLTGIDAFLTVAPSLKPARIAGCGGLNSRHDAMLAGESGADYVMFGEPDAGGRRPSFDAVLERVVWWAETLTIPCVAYAASLDEAETLAGAGADFIAVGENIWRDARAVATAASLGTESVR
;
A
#
# COMPACT_ATOMS: atom_id res chain seq x y z
N MET A 1 35.13 42.16 60.46
CA MET A 1 33.89 42.56 59.69
C MET A 1 33.72 41.63 58.54
N ASN A 2 32.84 40.67 58.72
CA ASN A 2 32.65 39.54 57.81
C ASN A 2 31.48 39.80 56.83
N GLY A 3 31.77 39.81 55.54
CA GLY A 3 30.78 39.87 54.48
C GLY A 3 30.57 38.48 53.88
N HIS A 4 29.47 37.85 54.25
CA HIS A 4 29.03 36.58 53.64
C HIS A 4 28.37 36.84 52.28
N ARG A 5 28.98 36.37 51.20
CA ARG A 5 28.32 36.25 49.87
C ARG A 5 27.65 34.87 49.76
N ARG A 6 26.34 34.87 49.64
CA ARG A 6 25.54 33.67 49.30
C ARG A 6 25.61 33.46 47.79
N HIS A 7 26.09 32.29 47.37
CA HIS A 7 25.97 31.80 46.02
C HIS A 7 24.59 31.15 45.85
N SER A 8 23.79 31.75 45.02
CA SER A 8 22.55 31.10 44.50
C SER A 8 22.94 30.21 43.32
N ALA A 9 22.72 28.92 43.46
CA ALA A 9 22.87 27.96 42.39
C ALA A 9 21.56 27.95 41.54
N GLU A 10 21.64 28.46 40.33
CA GLU A 10 20.60 28.27 39.33
C GLU A 10 20.67 26.84 38.83
N LYS A 11 19.61 26.06 39.08
CA LYS A 11 19.34 24.77 38.45
C LYS A 11 18.80 25.03 37.05
N GLY A 12 19.67 24.99 36.05
CA GLY A 12 19.29 24.89 34.65
C GLY A 12 18.63 23.54 34.37
N SER A 13 17.32 23.56 34.18
CA SER A 13 16.56 22.44 33.67
C SER A 13 16.93 22.24 32.20
N HIS A 14 17.73 21.23 31.90
CA HIS A 14 17.91 20.74 30.55
C HIS A 14 16.69 19.86 30.20
N ALA A 15 15.70 20.47 29.59
CA ALA A 15 14.68 19.73 28.85
C ALA A 15 15.35 19.12 27.62
N VAL A 16 15.59 17.82 27.66
CA VAL A 16 16.03 17.06 26.51
C VAL A 16 14.86 17.01 25.54
N ASN A 17 14.94 17.80 24.48
CA ASN A 17 14.02 17.75 23.36
C ASN A 17 14.28 16.45 22.57
N MET A 18 13.60 15.35 22.93
CA MET A 18 13.58 14.09 22.21
C MET A 18 12.34 14.06 21.32
N GLY A 19 12.35 14.83 20.27
CA GLY A 19 11.30 14.79 19.28
C GLY A 19 11.70 15.55 18.03
N THR A 20 11.69 14.87 16.90
CA THR A 20 11.84 15.40 15.53
C THR A 20 13.20 15.21 14.85
N ALA A 21 13.59 13.95 14.60
CA ALA A 21 14.70 13.68 13.69
C ALA A 21 14.36 12.59 12.63
N LYS A 22 13.09 12.22 12.42
CA LYS A 22 12.70 11.20 11.45
C LYS A 22 11.70 11.70 10.40
N ASP A 23 11.31 12.98 10.45
CA ASP A 23 10.20 13.53 9.64
C ASP A 23 10.66 14.24 8.34
N GLU A 24 11.95 14.40 8.10
CA GLU A 24 12.43 15.27 7.02
C GLU A 24 12.78 14.57 5.68
N THR A 25 12.55 13.26 5.51
CA THR A 25 12.97 12.54 4.28
C THR A 25 12.04 11.44 3.77
N ARG A 26 10.82 11.33 4.26
CA ARG A 26 9.92 10.31 3.70
C ARG A 26 9.31 10.82 2.40
N ALA A 27 9.53 10.07 1.29
CA ALA A 27 8.89 10.40 0.02
C ALA A 27 7.36 10.31 0.14
N ALA A 28 6.65 11.17 -0.61
CA ALA A 28 5.20 11.09 -0.71
C ALA A 28 4.75 9.69 -1.15
N PRO A 29 3.68 9.13 -0.56
CA PRO A 29 3.22 7.80 -0.96
C PRO A 29 2.74 7.82 -2.41
N ARG A 30 3.01 6.73 -3.13
CA ARG A 30 2.48 6.52 -4.48
C ARG A 30 1.15 5.78 -4.43
N LEU A 31 0.34 5.96 -5.47
CA LEU A 31 -0.95 5.29 -5.55
C LEU A 31 -0.82 3.83 -6.01
N TYR A 32 -1.70 3.01 -5.47
CA TYR A 32 -1.88 1.60 -5.79
C TYR A 32 -3.38 1.38 -6.11
N LEU A 33 -3.72 1.01 -7.34
CA LEU A 33 -5.12 0.85 -7.76
C LEU A 33 -5.58 -0.59 -7.52
N VAL A 34 -6.81 -0.76 -7.00
CA VAL A 34 -7.44 -2.06 -6.82
C VAL A 34 -8.68 -2.13 -7.73
N THR A 35 -8.68 -3.03 -8.72
CA THR A 35 -9.83 -3.18 -9.62
C THR A 35 -10.99 -3.90 -8.93
N PRO A 36 -12.24 -3.71 -9.38
CA PRO A 36 -13.29 -4.68 -9.10
C PRO A 36 -12.93 -6.05 -9.73
N PRO A 37 -13.64 -7.14 -9.41
CA PRO A 37 -13.49 -8.39 -10.13
C PRO A 37 -13.81 -8.20 -11.63
N VAL A 38 -12.77 -8.27 -12.47
CA VAL A 38 -12.88 -8.01 -13.91
C VAL A 38 -13.38 -9.25 -14.65
N SER A 39 -14.58 -9.18 -15.19
CA SER A 39 -15.13 -10.17 -16.11
C SER A 39 -14.94 -9.76 -17.59
N ASP A 40 -15.05 -8.46 -17.85
CA ASP A 40 -14.88 -7.82 -19.15
C ASP A 40 -13.80 -6.74 -19.05
N PRO A 41 -12.62 -6.92 -19.64
CA PRO A 41 -11.54 -5.93 -19.62
C PRO A 41 -11.94 -4.59 -20.24
N ASP A 42 -12.78 -4.58 -21.29
CA ASP A 42 -13.17 -3.35 -21.98
C ASP A 42 -14.00 -2.43 -21.07
N ALA A 43 -14.73 -3.02 -20.11
CA ALA A 43 -15.53 -2.26 -19.14
C ALA A 43 -14.70 -1.41 -18.16
N VAL A 44 -13.40 -1.71 -18.01
CA VAL A 44 -12.51 -1.01 -17.09
C VAL A 44 -11.35 -0.31 -17.80
N ALA A 45 -11.07 -0.64 -19.05
CA ALA A 45 -9.87 -0.20 -19.75
C ALA A 45 -9.77 1.32 -19.89
N ASN A 46 -10.87 1.99 -20.24
CA ASN A 46 -10.87 3.45 -20.41
C ASN A 46 -10.65 4.19 -19.09
N ASP A 47 -11.40 3.83 -18.05
CA ASP A 47 -11.27 4.44 -16.73
C ASP A 47 -9.86 4.20 -16.16
N LEU A 48 -9.31 2.99 -16.39
CA LEU A 48 -7.97 2.65 -15.96
C LEU A 48 -6.89 3.43 -16.73
N ALA A 49 -7.08 3.63 -18.05
CA ALA A 49 -6.21 4.47 -18.85
C ALA A 49 -6.22 5.92 -18.36
N ASP A 50 -7.39 6.47 -18.08
CA ASP A 50 -7.54 7.83 -17.56
C ASP A 50 -6.83 7.99 -16.20
N ALA A 51 -6.98 7.02 -15.29
CA ALA A 51 -6.30 7.02 -14.00
C ALA A 51 -4.77 6.93 -14.16
N LEU A 52 -4.27 6.04 -15.00
CA LEU A 52 -2.85 5.86 -15.27
C LEU A 52 -2.20 7.08 -15.94
N ASN A 53 -2.96 7.83 -16.75
CA ASN A 53 -2.49 9.07 -17.37
C ASN A 53 -2.57 10.27 -16.41
N ALA A 54 -3.42 10.23 -15.39
CA ALA A 54 -3.64 11.36 -14.48
C ALA A 54 -2.46 11.57 -13.51
N THR A 55 -1.76 10.50 -13.11
CA THR A 55 -0.68 10.56 -12.13
C THR A 55 0.23 9.32 -12.20
N ASP A 56 1.35 9.37 -11.46
CA ASP A 56 2.26 8.23 -11.29
C ASP A 56 1.63 7.14 -10.39
N ILE A 57 1.17 6.06 -10.99
CA ILE A 57 0.63 4.88 -10.32
C ILE A 57 1.74 3.85 -10.12
N ALA A 58 1.94 3.40 -8.87
CA ALA A 58 2.96 2.40 -8.55
C ALA A 58 2.57 1.00 -9.02
N ALA A 59 1.32 0.61 -8.78
CA ALA A 59 0.83 -0.73 -9.09
C ALA A 59 -0.68 -0.74 -9.33
N VAL A 60 -1.11 -1.76 -10.07
CA VAL A 60 -2.52 -2.14 -10.25
C VAL A 60 -2.70 -3.57 -9.76
N LEU A 61 -3.54 -3.79 -8.77
CA LEU A 61 -4.01 -5.10 -8.33
C LEU A 61 -5.21 -5.49 -9.18
N LEU A 62 -4.98 -6.40 -10.11
CA LEU A 62 -6.02 -6.94 -10.98
C LEU A 62 -6.73 -8.07 -10.27
N ARG A 63 -7.99 -7.85 -9.94
CA ARG A 63 -8.91 -8.88 -9.49
C ARG A 63 -9.58 -9.52 -10.68
N LEU A 64 -9.52 -10.84 -10.77
CA LEU A 64 -10.16 -11.58 -11.84
C LEU A 64 -11.52 -12.11 -11.38
N ALA A 65 -12.55 -11.92 -12.20
CA ALA A 65 -13.81 -12.62 -12.00
C ALA A 65 -13.63 -14.11 -12.26
N GLU A 66 -14.52 -14.93 -11.70
CA GLU A 66 -14.53 -16.38 -11.93
C GLU A 66 -14.49 -16.72 -13.44
N GLY A 67 -13.83 -17.80 -13.77
CA GLY A 67 -13.65 -18.28 -15.13
C GLY A 67 -12.61 -19.39 -15.19
N ASP A 68 -12.54 -20.04 -16.35
CA ASP A 68 -11.45 -20.97 -16.60
C ASP A 68 -10.13 -20.24 -16.80
N GLU A 69 -9.04 -21.00 -16.78
CA GLU A 69 -7.68 -20.46 -16.89
C GLU A 69 -7.46 -19.68 -18.19
N ALA A 70 -8.03 -20.12 -19.31
CA ALA A 70 -7.89 -19.45 -20.59
C ALA A 70 -8.55 -18.07 -20.57
N ALA A 71 -9.78 -17.98 -20.07
CA ALA A 71 -10.50 -16.73 -19.93
C ALA A 71 -9.78 -15.76 -18.96
N GLN A 72 -9.21 -16.26 -17.87
CA GLN A 72 -8.43 -15.44 -16.93
C GLN A 72 -7.16 -14.89 -17.58
N LEU A 73 -6.41 -15.72 -18.33
CA LEU A 73 -5.23 -15.28 -19.07
C LEU A 73 -5.56 -14.26 -20.16
N ASP A 74 -6.68 -14.40 -20.85
CA ASP A 74 -7.09 -13.42 -21.86
C ASP A 74 -7.41 -12.05 -21.23
N ARG A 75 -8.06 -12.02 -20.06
CA ARG A 75 -8.30 -10.78 -19.30
C ARG A 75 -6.99 -10.13 -18.85
N ILE A 76 -6.03 -10.90 -18.35
CA ILE A 76 -4.71 -10.41 -17.98
C ILE A 76 -4.02 -9.78 -19.19
N LYS A 77 -3.95 -10.49 -20.33
CA LYS A 77 -3.27 -10.01 -21.53
C LYS A 77 -3.90 -8.74 -22.08
N ALA A 78 -5.23 -8.62 -22.03
CA ALA A 78 -5.95 -7.44 -22.49
C ALA A 78 -5.55 -6.16 -21.74
N LEU A 79 -5.32 -6.24 -20.42
CA LEU A 79 -4.99 -5.08 -19.59
C LEU A 79 -3.48 -4.89 -19.37
N ARG A 80 -2.68 -5.94 -19.52
CA ARG A 80 -1.25 -5.92 -19.21
C ARG A 80 -0.48 -4.80 -19.89
N ILE A 81 -0.64 -4.68 -21.23
CA ILE A 81 0.11 -3.69 -22.00
C ILE A 81 -0.25 -2.27 -21.54
N LEU A 82 -1.55 -2.01 -21.32
CA LEU A 82 -2.01 -0.72 -20.81
C LEU A 82 -1.34 -0.37 -19.48
N ILE A 83 -1.32 -1.31 -18.53
CA ILE A 83 -0.80 -1.07 -17.18
C ILE A 83 0.72 -0.90 -17.21
N GLN A 84 1.43 -1.89 -17.76
CA GLN A 84 2.89 -1.92 -17.71
C GLN A 84 3.54 -0.84 -18.59
N SER A 85 2.96 -0.46 -19.73
CA SER A 85 3.49 0.62 -20.57
C SER A 85 3.39 2.00 -19.92
N ASN A 86 2.51 2.16 -18.93
CA ASN A 86 2.43 3.36 -18.09
C ASN A 86 3.34 3.32 -16.85
N GLY A 87 4.21 2.31 -16.74
CA GLY A 87 5.18 2.20 -15.63
C GLY A 87 4.62 1.64 -14.33
N ALA A 88 3.35 1.23 -14.30
CA ALA A 88 2.73 0.59 -13.15
C ALA A 88 2.99 -0.92 -13.14
N ALA A 89 3.28 -1.48 -11.97
CA ALA A 89 3.37 -2.93 -11.81
C ALA A 89 1.98 -3.56 -11.90
N LEU A 90 1.84 -4.65 -12.66
CA LEU A 90 0.62 -5.45 -12.71
C LEU A 90 0.72 -6.63 -11.74
N LEU A 91 -0.11 -6.63 -10.71
CA LEU A 91 -0.19 -7.68 -9.71
C LEU A 91 -1.54 -8.40 -9.79
N LEU A 92 -1.54 -9.71 -9.59
CA LEU A 92 -2.76 -10.51 -9.54
C LEU A 92 -3.24 -10.71 -8.11
N ASP A 93 -4.54 -10.58 -7.85
CA ASP A 93 -5.13 -10.88 -6.56
C ASP A 93 -5.34 -12.40 -6.43
N GLY A 94 -4.46 -13.07 -5.69
CA GLY A 94 -4.53 -14.50 -5.39
C GLY A 94 -4.00 -15.46 -6.46
N HIS A 95 -3.98 -15.09 -7.74
CA HIS A 95 -3.69 -15.98 -8.86
C HIS A 95 -2.20 -16.06 -9.23
N ALA A 96 -1.36 -16.43 -8.26
CA ALA A 96 0.10 -16.48 -8.45
C ALA A 96 0.53 -17.48 -9.54
N GLU A 97 -0.21 -18.57 -9.73
CA GLU A 97 0.02 -19.59 -10.77
C GLU A 97 -0.10 -19.04 -12.19
N LEU A 98 -0.88 -17.97 -12.38
CA LEU A 98 -1.03 -17.30 -13.68
C LEU A 98 0.05 -16.25 -13.94
N ALA A 99 0.78 -15.82 -12.92
CA ALA A 99 1.70 -14.69 -13.03
C ALA A 99 2.78 -14.88 -14.11
N ALA A 100 3.34 -16.09 -14.23
CA ALA A 100 4.36 -16.37 -15.24
C ALA A 100 3.80 -16.36 -16.66
N ARG A 101 2.65 -16.98 -16.87
CA ARG A 101 2.00 -17.12 -18.19
C ARG A 101 1.30 -15.84 -18.62
N GLY A 102 0.80 -15.06 -17.65
CA GLY A 102 0.22 -13.74 -17.87
C GLY A 102 1.26 -12.65 -18.03
N GLU A 103 2.56 -12.95 -17.78
CA GLU A 103 3.67 -12.00 -17.81
C GLU A 103 3.42 -10.80 -16.90
N THR A 104 2.84 -11.04 -15.71
CA THR A 104 2.61 -10.02 -14.70
C THR A 104 3.83 -9.87 -13.79
N ASP A 105 3.89 -8.75 -13.08
CA ASP A 105 5.04 -8.43 -12.21
C ASP A 105 5.00 -9.21 -10.90
N GLY A 106 3.83 -9.78 -10.53
CA GLY A 106 3.69 -10.58 -9.33
C GLY A 106 2.26 -10.88 -8.92
N ALA A 107 2.08 -11.21 -7.65
CA ALA A 107 0.77 -11.44 -7.05
C ALA A 107 0.68 -10.89 -5.63
N HIS A 108 -0.54 -10.58 -5.21
CA HIS A 108 -0.94 -10.26 -3.85
C HIS A 108 -1.63 -11.46 -3.23
N LEU A 109 -1.18 -11.89 -2.05
CA LEU A 109 -1.64 -13.10 -1.38
C LEU A 109 -2.35 -12.72 -0.09
N THR A 110 -3.58 -13.18 0.08
CA THR A 110 -4.43 -12.86 1.22
C THR A 110 -4.28 -13.91 2.33
N GLY A 111 -3.76 -13.49 3.48
CA GLY A 111 -3.51 -14.32 4.65
C GLY A 111 -2.11 -14.91 4.70
N ILE A 112 -1.59 -15.02 5.93
CA ILE A 112 -0.21 -15.47 6.17
C ILE A 112 0.05 -16.90 5.68
N ASP A 113 -0.89 -17.81 5.87
CA ASP A 113 -0.73 -19.22 5.46
C ASP A 113 -0.64 -19.37 3.93
N ALA A 114 -1.49 -18.63 3.20
CA ALA A 114 -1.44 -18.58 1.73
C ALA A 114 -0.10 -17.98 1.27
N PHE A 115 0.33 -16.89 1.92
CA PHE A 115 1.59 -16.25 1.61
C PHE A 115 2.78 -17.22 1.78
N LEU A 116 2.91 -17.86 2.94
CA LEU A 116 4.01 -18.79 3.22
C LEU A 116 4.05 -19.97 2.23
N THR A 117 2.89 -20.42 1.77
CA THR A 117 2.77 -21.53 0.83
C THR A 117 3.14 -21.14 -0.61
N VAL A 118 2.72 -19.96 -1.06
CA VAL A 118 2.72 -19.58 -2.47
C VAL A 118 3.88 -18.65 -2.85
N ALA A 119 4.27 -17.73 -1.97
CA ALA A 119 5.32 -16.75 -2.25
C ALA A 119 6.65 -17.35 -2.75
N PRO A 120 7.11 -18.52 -2.28
CA PRO A 120 8.33 -19.15 -2.82
C PRO A 120 8.28 -19.43 -4.32
N SER A 121 7.08 -19.62 -4.91
CA SER A 121 6.92 -19.85 -6.35
C SER A 121 7.08 -18.58 -7.19
N LEU A 122 6.90 -17.40 -6.58
CA LEU A 122 7.07 -16.09 -7.21
C LEU A 122 8.51 -15.59 -7.14
N LYS A 123 9.20 -15.94 -6.07
CA LYS A 123 10.55 -15.43 -5.77
C LYS A 123 11.66 -16.16 -6.52
N PRO A 124 12.77 -15.47 -6.84
CA PRO A 124 13.01 -14.03 -6.68
C PRO A 124 12.53 -13.20 -7.87
N ALA A 125 11.90 -13.82 -8.87
CA ALA A 125 11.64 -13.21 -10.18
C ALA A 125 10.44 -12.25 -10.19
N ARG A 126 9.54 -12.37 -9.20
CA ARG A 126 8.27 -11.63 -9.15
C ARG A 126 7.97 -11.10 -7.76
N ILE A 127 7.16 -10.05 -7.73
CA ILE A 127 6.67 -9.41 -6.51
C ILE A 127 5.70 -10.36 -5.80
N ALA A 128 5.91 -10.54 -4.50
CA ALA A 128 5.00 -11.25 -3.61
C ALA A 128 4.53 -10.29 -2.50
N GLY A 129 3.31 -9.78 -2.63
CA GLY A 129 2.66 -8.97 -1.61
C GLY A 129 1.81 -9.80 -0.66
N CYS A 130 1.64 -9.35 0.58
CA CYS A 130 0.83 -10.02 1.58
C CYS A 130 -0.19 -9.07 2.21
N GLY A 131 -1.46 -9.47 2.21
CA GLY A 131 -2.56 -8.77 2.89
C GLY A 131 -3.43 -9.72 3.71
N GLY A 132 -4.61 -9.29 4.16
CA GLY A 132 -5.48 -10.08 5.03
C GLY A 132 -4.85 -10.44 6.37
N LEU A 133 -3.93 -9.58 6.85
CA LEU A 133 -3.14 -9.83 8.05
C LEU A 133 -3.93 -9.45 9.29
N ASN A 134 -4.26 -10.45 10.12
CA ASN A 134 -5.15 -10.27 11.27
C ASN A 134 -4.43 -9.81 12.54
N SER A 135 -3.12 -10.02 12.62
CA SER A 135 -2.31 -9.66 13.79
C SER A 135 -0.98 -9.00 13.39
N ARG A 136 -0.35 -8.30 14.35
CA ARG A 136 1.02 -7.80 14.19
C ARG A 136 2.02 -8.94 13.97
N HIS A 137 1.78 -10.09 14.59
CA HIS A 137 2.61 -11.27 14.42
C HIS A 137 2.58 -11.78 12.98
N ASP A 138 1.38 -11.89 12.36
CA ASP A 138 1.24 -12.32 10.97
C ASP A 138 1.95 -11.35 10.01
N ALA A 139 1.83 -10.04 10.28
CA ALA A 139 2.50 -9.03 9.48
C ALA A 139 4.04 -9.12 9.57
N MET A 140 4.59 -9.31 10.78
CA MET A 140 6.02 -9.52 10.97
C MET A 140 6.49 -10.80 10.27
N LEU A 141 5.73 -11.89 10.43
CA LEU A 141 6.05 -13.17 9.80
C LEU A 141 6.04 -13.07 8.26
N ALA A 142 5.10 -12.33 7.67
CA ALA A 142 5.09 -12.05 6.23
C ALA A 142 6.37 -11.33 5.80
N GLY A 143 6.77 -10.30 6.54
CA GLY A 143 8.00 -9.56 6.28
C GLY A 143 9.26 -10.41 6.39
N GLU A 144 9.40 -11.16 7.47
CA GLU A 144 10.53 -12.08 7.71
C GLU A 144 10.60 -13.21 6.65
N SER A 145 9.45 -13.58 6.08
CA SER A 145 9.35 -14.60 5.03
C SER A 145 9.51 -14.04 3.61
N GLY A 146 9.89 -12.76 3.47
CA GLY A 146 10.30 -12.16 2.21
C GLY A 146 9.16 -11.51 1.42
N ALA A 147 8.13 -11.00 2.08
CA ALA A 147 7.14 -10.13 1.44
C ALA A 147 7.82 -8.86 0.89
N ASP A 148 7.50 -8.48 -0.35
CA ASP A 148 7.97 -7.22 -0.92
C ASP A 148 7.18 -6.03 -0.39
N TYR A 149 5.96 -6.26 0.06
CA TYR A 149 5.14 -5.31 0.80
C TYR A 149 4.09 -6.05 1.63
N VAL A 150 3.58 -5.36 2.66
CA VAL A 150 2.37 -5.76 3.38
C VAL A 150 1.24 -4.79 3.08
N MET A 151 -0.01 -5.27 3.08
CA MET A 151 -1.19 -4.41 2.92
C MET A 151 -2.08 -4.49 4.16
N PHE A 152 -2.61 -3.33 4.55
CA PHE A 152 -3.57 -3.21 5.65
C PHE A 152 -4.84 -2.50 5.19
N GLY A 153 -5.99 -2.99 5.64
CA GLY A 153 -7.28 -2.31 5.51
C GLY A 153 -8.09 -2.66 4.27
N GLU A 154 -7.60 -3.52 3.41
CA GLU A 154 -8.35 -4.01 2.26
C GLU A 154 -9.61 -4.78 2.68
N PRO A 155 -10.70 -4.72 1.88
CA PRO A 155 -11.88 -5.53 2.13
C PRO A 155 -11.62 -7.02 1.87
N ASP A 156 -12.20 -7.87 2.72
CA ASP A 156 -12.23 -9.31 2.48
C ASP A 156 -13.13 -9.68 1.28
N ALA A 157 -13.21 -10.96 0.93
CA ALA A 157 -14.07 -11.45 -0.16
C ALA A 157 -15.55 -11.12 0.03
N GLY A 158 -16.00 -10.85 1.27
CA GLY A 158 -17.35 -10.40 1.60
C GLY A 158 -17.52 -8.88 1.62
N GLY A 159 -16.49 -8.12 1.27
CA GLY A 159 -16.49 -6.66 1.28
C GLY A 159 -16.35 -6.04 2.67
N ARG A 160 -16.07 -6.82 3.73
CA ARG A 160 -15.90 -6.32 5.09
C ARG A 160 -14.48 -5.85 5.30
N ARG A 161 -14.32 -4.72 5.98
CA ARG A 161 -13.03 -4.12 6.33
C ARG A 161 -12.83 -4.07 7.85
N PRO A 162 -11.59 -4.05 8.33
CA PRO A 162 -11.30 -3.58 9.68
C PRO A 162 -11.79 -2.14 9.88
N SER A 163 -12.02 -1.72 11.12
CA SER A 163 -12.28 -0.31 11.40
C SER A 163 -11.12 0.56 10.98
N PHE A 164 -11.39 1.80 10.57
CA PHE A 164 -10.35 2.74 10.14
C PHE A 164 -9.28 2.95 11.22
N ASP A 165 -9.70 3.10 12.48
CA ASP A 165 -8.77 3.26 13.61
C ASP A 165 -7.81 2.07 13.74
N ALA A 166 -8.29 0.83 13.52
CA ALA A 166 -7.43 -0.35 13.55
C ALA A 166 -6.46 -0.41 12.37
N VAL A 167 -6.85 0.09 11.21
CA VAL A 167 -5.96 0.22 10.05
C VAL A 167 -4.88 1.27 10.33
N LEU A 168 -5.29 2.45 10.80
CA LEU A 168 -4.40 3.55 11.13
C LEU A 168 -3.35 3.14 12.18
N GLU A 169 -3.78 2.48 13.26
CA GLU A 169 -2.86 1.98 14.31
C GLU A 169 -1.81 1.01 13.73
N ARG A 170 -2.21 0.12 12.81
CA ARG A 170 -1.29 -0.82 12.18
C ARG A 170 -0.30 -0.14 11.25
N VAL A 171 -0.76 0.84 10.47
CA VAL A 171 0.09 1.62 9.55
C VAL A 171 1.13 2.40 10.32
N VAL A 172 0.73 3.16 11.36
CA VAL A 172 1.66 3.90 12.23
C VAL A 172 2.71 2.97 12.83
N TRP A 173 2.25 1.88 13.47
CA TRP A 173 3.17 0.91 14.07
C TRP A 173 4.16 0.32 13.07
N TRP A 174 3.68 -0.07 11.88
CA TRP A 174 4.54 -0.65 10.84
C TRP A 174 5.56 0.35 10.33
N ALA A 175 5.12 1.55 10.00
CA ALA A 175 5.95 2.64 9.49
C ALA A 175 7.08 3.05 10.45
N GLU A 176 6.86 2.95 11.77
CA GLU A 176 7.85 3.26 12.79
C GLU A 176 8.83 2.10 13.06
N THR A 177 8.40 0.85 12.82
CA THR A 177 9.11 -0.34 13.30
C THR A 177 9.82 -1.11 12.19
N LEU A 178 9.24 -1.17 10.99
CA LEU A 178 9.69 -2.02 9.90
C LEU A 178 10.15 -1.19 8.69
N THR A 179 11.03 -1.80 7.87
CA THR A 179 11.55 -1.18 6.63
C THR A 179 10.89 -1.70 5.36
N ILE A 180 10.11 -2.79 5.47
CA ILE A 180 9.37 -3.35 4.35
C ILE A 180 8.21 -2.41 4.01
N PRO A 181 7.99 -2.09 2.74
CA PRO A 181 6.95 -1.19 2.31
C PRO A 181 5.55 -1.57 2.82
N CYS A 182 4.79 -0.55 3.24
CA CYS A 182 3.41 -0.66 3.70
C CYS A 182 2.45 -0.06 2.68
N VAL A 183 1.49 -0.85 2.23
CA VAL A 183 0.33 -0.40 1.45
C VAL A 183 -0.85 -0.23 2.39
N ALA A 184 -1.47 0.94 2.43
CA ALA A 184 -2.65 1.21 3.23
C ALA A 184 -3.88 1.41 2.33
N TYR A 185 -4.93 0.59 2.52
CA TYR A 185 -6.16 0.73 1.74
C TYR A 185 -7.04 1.82 2.32
N ALA A 186 -7.40 2.79 1.48
CA ALA A 186 -8.29 3.90 1.78
C ALA A 186 -9.64 3.72 1.07
N ALA A 187 -10.74 3.86 1.80
CA ALA A 187 -12.08 3.84 1.23
C ALA A 187 -12.58 5.23 0.82
N SER A 188 -11.91 6.30 1.25
CA SER A 188 -12.20 7.69 0.92
C SER A 188 -10.92 8.51 0.78
N LEU A 189 -11.04 9.73 0.25
CA LEU A 189 -9.91 10.67 0.17
C LEU A 189 -9.45 11.12 1.56
N ASP A 190 -10.36 11.28 2.51
CA ASP A 190 -10.01 11.63 3.91
C ASP A 190 -9.20 10.52 4.60
N GLU A 191 -9.58 9.25 4.37
CA GLU A 191 -8.77 8.11 4.82
C GLU A 191 -7.39 8.10 4.13
N ALA A 192 -7.34 8.38 2.83
CA ALA A 192 -6.09 8.41 2.07
C ALA A 192 -5.11 9.47 2.62
N GLU A 193 -5.60 10.68 2.89
CA GLU A 193 -4.82 11.77 3.50
C GLU A 193 -4.27 11.35 4.88
N THR A 194 -5.13 10.83 5.73
CA THR A 194 -4.74 10.39 7.08
C THR A 194 -3.69 9.28 7.04
N LEU A 195 -3.85 8.29 6.16
CA LEU A 195 -2.93 7.16 6.01
C LEU A 195 -1.58 7.59 5.39
N ALA A 196 -1.60 8.56 4.48
CA ALA A 196 -0.39 9.18 3.94
C ALA A 196 0.41 9.87 5.06
N GLY A 197 -0.26 10.67 5.88
CA GLY A 197 0.35 11.30 7.06
C GLY A 197 0.83 10.31 8.12
N ALA A 198 0.21 9.14 8.22
CA ALA A 198 0.62 8.05 9.12
C ALA A 198 1.86 7.30 8.66
N GLY A 199 2.35 7.56 7.46
CA GLY A 199 3.58 6.98 6.95
C GLY A 199 3.38 5.71 6.12
N ALA A 200 2.26 5.52 5.45
CA ALA A 200 2.15 4.51 4.40
C ALA A 200 3.10 4.83 3.25
N ASP A 201 3.71 3.82 2.64
CA ASP A 201 4.55 3.99 1.44
C ASP A 201 3.73 4.02 0.16
N PHE A 202 2.57 3.36 0.19
CA PHE A 202 1.60 3.35 -0.90
C PHE A 202 0.18 3.49 -0.33
N ILE A 203 -0.68 4.23 -1.06
CA ILE A 203 -2.11 4.31 -0.76
C ILE A 203 -2.88 3.50 -1.79
N ALA A 204 -3.52 2.42 -1.34
CA ALA A 204 -4.39 1.62 -2.18
C ALA A 204 -5.80 2.22 -2.22
N VAL A 205 -6.37 2.35 -3.41
CA VAL A 205 -7.72 2.89 -3.62
C VAL A 205 -8.54 1.98 -4.52
N GLY A 206 -9.82 1.81 -4.17
CA GLY A 206 -10.78 1.03 -4.96
C GLY A 206 -11.41 1.84 -6.09
N GLU A 207 -12.28 1.18 -6.87
CA GLU A 207 -12.95 1.76 -8.06
C GLU A 207 -13.78 3.00 -7.76
N ASN A 208 -14.32 3.13 -6.56
CA ASN A 208 -15.06 4.31 -6.12
C ASN A 208 -14.23 5.60 -6.10
N ILE A 209 -12.91 5.48 -6.13
CA ILE A 209 -11.98 6.61 -6.19
C ILE A 209 -11.32 6.69 -7.55
N TRP A 210 -10.69 5.60 -8.03
CA TRP A 210 -9.85 5.67 -9.22
C TRP A 210 -10.62 5.77 -10.55
N ARG A 211 -11.92 5.50 -10.58
CA ARG A 211 -12.77 5.80 -11.76
C ARG A 211 -13.01 7.30 -11.98
N ASP A 212 -12.72 8.13 -11.01
CA ASP A 212 -12.73 9.60 -11.15
C ASP A 212 -11.29 10.12 -11.23
N ALA A 213 -10.85 10.54 -12.42
CA ALA A 213 -9.50 11.05 -12.65
C ALA A 213 -9.16 12.25 -11.75
N ARG A 214 -10.14 13.06 -11.33
CA ARG A 214 -9.93 14.16 -10.37
C ARG A 214 -9.66 13.64 -8.97
N ALA A 215 -10.41 12.60 -8.53
CA ALA A 215 -10.18 11.98 -7.24
C ALA A 215 -8.80 11.29 -7.21
N VAL A 216 -8.38 10.65 -8.31
CA VAL A 216 -7.04 10.08 -8.45
C VAL A 216 -5.95 11.16 -8.33
N ALA A 217 -6.07 12.26 -9.06
CA ALA A 217 -5.11 13.35 -8.98
C ALA A 217 -5.06 13.99 -7.58
N THR A 218 -6.21 14.10 -6.91
CA THR A 218 -6.28 14.57 -5.51
C THR A 218 -5.57 13.59 -4.60
N ALA A 219 -5.88 12.29 -4.67
CA ALA A 219 -5.23 11.26 -3.85
C ALA A 219 -3.70 11.25 -4.02
N ALA A 220 -3.21 11.46 -5.23
CA ALA A 220 -1.77 11.54 -5.52
C ALA A 220 -1.09 12.77 -4.91
N SER A 221 -1.81 13.89 -4.76
CA SER A 221 -1.26 15.14 -4.20
C SER A 221 -1.17 15.14 -2.67
N LEU A 222 -1.91 14.27 -1.99
CA LEU A 222 -2.02 14.25 -0.52
C LEU A 222 -0.66 14.04 0.20
N GLY A 223 0.28 13.36 -0.43
CA GLY A 223 1.62 13.14 0.14
C GLY A 223 2.59 14.30 -0.07
N THR A 224 2.29 15.24 -0.98
CA THR A 224 3.23 16.33 -1.35
C THR A 224 3.07 17.58 -0.50
N GLU A 225 1.94 17.77 0.19
CA GLU A 225 1.67 18.96 1.00
C GLU A 225 2.22 18.87 2.43
N SER A 226 2.54 17.68 2.95
CA SER A 226 3.11 17.48 4.29
C SER A 226 4.60 17.81 4.41
N VAL A 227 5.27 18.23 3.34
CA VAL A 227 6.71 18.52 3.27
C VAL A 227 7.00 20.05 3.23
N ARG A 228 6.07 20.89 3.71
CA ARG A 228 6.31 22.36 3.82
C ARG A 228 6.33 22.86 5.24
#